data_b7dc773d8c7fb9f7fb0d666ced95f001
#
_entry.id   b7dc773d8c7fb9f7fb0d666ced95f001
#
_cell.length_a   1.000
_cell.length_b   1.000
_cell.length_c   1.000
_cell.angle_alpha   90.00
_cell.angle_beta   90.00
_cell.angle_gamma   90.00
#
_symmetry.space_group_name_H-M   'P 1'
#
loop_
_entity.id
_entity.type
_entity.pdbx_description
1 polymer ?
#
loop_
_entity_poly.entity_id
_entity_poly.type
_entity_poly.pdbx_seq_one_letter_code
_entity_poly.pdbx_strand_id
1 'polypeptide(L)'
;MNHILSSLFANASITLPITKESKIVILSDLHMGSGGRSDDFAKNARLVHDALKKFYLPGGYILILNGDIEELLRNRLRDIEDAWEDIYGLFSEFRKAGRLYRLIGNHEIVPGPDGDVL
;
A
#
# COMPACT_ATOMS: atom_id res chain seq x y z
N MET A 1 11.75 8.78 0.86
CA MET A 1 11.43 9.10 0.43
C MET A 1 10.85 9.95 0.63
N ASN A 2 10.81 10.45 0.14
CA ASN A 2 10.34 11.11 -0.08
C ASN A 2 10.30 12.08 -0.47
N HIS A 3 10.56 13.07 -0.64
CA HIS A 3 10.61 13.58 -1.48
C HIS A 3 11.32 13.47 -2.33
N ILE A 4 12.11 13.59 -1.70
CA ILE A 4 12.72 12.88 -2.63
C ILE A 4 11.77 12.14 -3.35
N LEU A 5 10.68 11.85 -2.81
CA LEU A 5 9.72 11.09 -3.46
C LEU A 5 9.33 11.66 -4.78
N SER A 6 9.03 12.92 -4.86
CA SER A 6 8.68 13.49 -6.15
C SER A 6 9.85 13.45 -7.11
N SER A 7 11.02 13.69 -6.62
CA SER A 7 12.18 13.61 -7.46
C SER A 7 12.42 12.21 -7.97
N LEU A 8 12.23 11.24 -7.14
CA LEU A 8 12.39 9.87 -7.56
C LEU A 8 11.37 9.51 -8.61
N PHE A 9 10.13 9.87 -8.40
CA PHE A 9 9.13 9.51 -9.36
C PHE A 9 9.21 10.32 -10.63
N ALA A 10 9.70 11.51 -10.55
CA ALA A 10 9.85 12.30 -11.74
C ALA A 10 10.89 11.72 -12.66
N ASN A 11 11.91 11.12 -12.09
CA ASN A 11 13.02 10.72 -12.88
C ASN A 11 13.22 9.26 -13.02
N ALA A 12 12.61 8.50 -12.13
CA ALA A 12 12.98 7.15 -12.08
C ALA A 12 11.89 6.28 -12.47
N SER A 13 12.18 5.39 -13.28
CA SER A 13 11.34 4.25 -13.35
C SER A 13 11.99 3.24 -12.46
N ILE A 14 11.22 2.66 -11.58
CA ILE A 14 11.69 1.57 -10.79
C ILE A 14 11.46 0.32 -11.60
N THR A 15 12.53 -0.37 -11.88
CA THR A 15 12.43 -1.59 -12.68
C THR A 15 12.66 -2.79 -11.77
N LEU A 16 11.70 -3.69 -11.78
CA LEU A 16 11.84 -4.94 -11.04
C LEU A 16 12.18 -6.04 -12.02
N PRO A 17 13.30 -6.73 -11.82
CA PRO A 17 13.62 -7.84 -12.69
C PRO A 17 12.66 -8.99 -12.38
N ILE A 18 11.94 -9.43 -13.37
CA ILE A 18 10.94 -10.49 -13.22
C ILE A 18 11.43 -11.74 -13.92
N THR A 19 11.42 -12.84 -13.21
CA THR A 19 11.82 -14.13 -13.77
C THR A 19 10.68 -15.12 -13.50
N LYS A 20 10.86 -16.34 -13.93
CA LYS A 20 9.88 -17.39 -13.67
C LYS A 20 9.71 -17.67 -12.19
N GLU A 21 10.72 -17.37 -11.41
CA GLU A 21 10.67 -17.59 -9.96
C GLU A 21 10.11 -16.42 -9.19
N SER A 22 9.82 -15.33 -9.85
CA SER A 22 9.32 -14.15 -9.16
C SER A 22 7.93 -14.40 -8.60
N LYS A 23 7.72 -13.94 -7.38
CA LYS A 23 6.43 -14.04 -6.71
C LYS A 23 5.96 -12.63 -6.42
N ILE A 24 4.93 -12.21 -7.08
CA ILE A 24 4.43 -10.85 -6.97
C ILE A 24 2.93 -10.86 -6.72
N VAL A 25 2.49 -10.09 -5.73
CA VAL A 25 1.07 -9.89 -5.51
C VAL A 25 0.80 -8.39 -5.62
N ILE A 26 -0.25 -8.05 -6.33
CA ILE A 26 -0.62 -6.65 -6.56
C ILE A 26 -1.97 -6.41 -5.92
N LEU A 27 -2.05 -5.38 -5.09
CA LEU A 27 -3.31 -4.92 -4.54
C LEU A 27 -3.64 -3.56 -5.13
N SER A 28 -4.89 -3.35 -5.47
CA SER A 28 -5.31 -2.08 -5.99
C SER A 28 -6.79 -1.88 -5.66
N ASP A 29 -7.23 -0.65 -5.66
CA ASP A 29 -8.65 -0.32 -5.47
C ASP A 29 -9.23 -0.83 -4.15
N LEU A 30 -8.45 -0.79 -3.10
CA LEU A 30 -8.94 -1.20 -1.80
C LEU A 30 -9.88 -0.17 -1.21
N HIS A 31 -9.66 1.10 -1.52
CA HIS A 31 -10.47 2.21 -1.04
C HIS A 31 -10.67 2.17 0.47
N MET A 32 -9.55 2.01 1.18
CA MET A 32 -9.57 1.92 2.63
C MET A 32 -10.07 3.23 3.24
N GLY A 33 -11.09 3.12 4.05
CA GLY A 33 -11.63 4.27 4.74
C GLY A 33 -11.24 4.26 6.21
N SER A 34 -12.04 4.92 7.04
CA SER A 34 -11.74 5.04 8.45
C SER A 34 -12.46 4.02 9.32
N GLY A 35 -12.94 2.95 8.73
CA GLY A 35 -13.48 1.82 9.49
C GLY A 35 -14.98 1.89 9.77
N GLY A 36 -15.66 2.94 9.33
CA GLY A 36 -17.08 3.09 9.58
C GLY A 36 -17.94 2.42 8.52
N ARG A 37 -19.23 2.70 8.57
CA ARG A 37 -20.17 2.09 7.64
C ARG A 37 -19.91 2.38 6.19
N SER A 38 -19.34 3.55 5.92
CA SER A 38 -19.06 3.92 4.54
C SER A 38 -17.70 3.42 4.05
N ASP A 39 -17.01 2.63 4.85
CA ASP A 39 -15.72 2.09 4.48
C ASP A 39 -15.92 0.81 3.68
N ASP A 40 -15.80 0.92 2.38
CA ASP A 40 -15.99 -0.22 1.48
C ASP A 40 -14.95 -1.32 1.69
N PHE A 41 -13.81 -0.98 2.25
CA PHE A 41 -12.78 -1.96 2.50
C PHE A 41 -13.13 -2.87 3.69
N ALA A 42 -13.93 -2.37 4.61
CA ALA A 42 -14.17 -3.09 5.86
C ALA A 42 -14.64 -4.52 5.65
N LYS A 43 -15.45 -4.74 4.65
CA LYS A 43 -16.00 -6.09 4.40
C LYS A 43 -14.94 -7.05 3.87
N ASN A 44 -13.86 -6.53 3.32
CA ASN A 44 -12.79 -7.36 2.76
C ASN A 44 -11.53 -7.35 3.62
N ALA A 45 -11.54 -6.59 4.70
CA ALA A 45 -10.33 -6.38 5.49
C ALA A 45 -9.76 -7.68 6.03
N ARG A 46 -10.60 -8.55 6.53
CA ARG A 46 -10.12 -9.80 7.10
C ARG A 46 -9.49 -10.68 6.05
N LEU A 47 -10.10 -10.73 4.88
CA LEU A 47 -9.56 -11.54 3.79
C LEU A 47 -8.19 -11.03 3.38
N VAL A 48 -8.05 -9.72 3.23
CA VAL A 48 -6.78 -9.13 2.83
C VAL A 48 -5.73 -9.38 3.91
N HIS A 49 -6.10 -9.13 5.16
CA HIS A 49 -5.19 -9.34 6.28
C HIS A 49 -4.68 -10.78 6.31
N ASP A 50 -5.60 -11.73 6.25
CA ASP A 50 -5.21 -13.14 6.38
C ASP A 50 -4.41 -13.61 5.18
N ALA A 51 -4.76 -13.16 3.99
CA ALA A 51 -4.00 -13.54 2.80
C ALA A 51 -2.56 -13.02 2.89
N LEU A 52 -2.40 -11.77 3.30
CA LEU A 52 -1.07 -11.20 3.41
C LEU A 52 -0.26 -11.88 4.51
N LYS A 53 -0.87 -12.07 5.67
CA LYS A 53 -0.15 -12.58 6.83
C LYS A 53 0.18 -14.06 6.70
N LYS A 54 -0.75 -14.83 6.19
CA LYS A 54 -0.61 -16.28 6.23
C LYS A 54 -0.03 -16.88 4.96
N PHE A 55 -0.12 -16.17 3.87
CA PHE A 55 0.33 -16.72 2.59
C PHE A 55 1.41 -15.89 1.93
N TYR A 56 1.12 -14.61 1.65
CA TYR A 56 2.03 -13.83 0.82
C TYR A 56 3.30 -13.38 1.55
N LEU A 57 3.19 -12.94 2.79
CA LEU A 57 4.36 -12.53 3.53
C LEU A 57 5.31 -13.71 3.81
N PRO A 58 4.84 -14.81 4.38
CA PRO A 58 5.74 -15.93 4.61
C PRO A 58 6.19 -16.59 3.32
N GLY A 59 5.43 -16.43 2.25
CA GLY A 59 5.79 -17.02 0.96
C GLY A 59 6.85 -16.26 0.19
N GLY A 60 7.31 -15.13 0.70
CA GLY A 60 8.38 -14.39 0.02
C GLY A 60 7.90 -13.51 -1.12
N TYR A 61 6.62 -13.19 -1.18
CA TYR A 61 6.09 -12.39 -2.27
C TYR A 61 6.50 -10.93 -2.15
N ILE A 62 6.65 -10.30 -3.30
CA ILE A 62 6.78 -8.85 -3.39
C ILE A 62 5.36 -8.30 -3.44
N LEU A 63 5.08 -7.32 -2.61
CA LEU A 63 3.77 -6.68 -2.59
C LEU A 63 3.84 -5.34 -3.31
N ILE A 64 2.94 -5.16 -4.28
CA ILE A 64 2.83 -3.90 -4.99
C ILE A 64 1.47 -3.30 -4.69
N LEU A 65 1.46 -2.09 -4.15
CA LEU A 65 0.24 -1.34 -3.90
C LEU A 65 0.03 -0.42 -5.11
N ASN A 66 -0.97 -0.76 -5.91
CA ASN A 66 -1.12 -0.15 -7.22
C ASN A 66 -2.29 0.82 -7.29
N GLY A 67 -2.23 1.90 -6.52
CA GLY A 67 -3.23 2.96 -6.64
C GLY A 67 -4.55 2.70 -5.92
N ASP A 68 -5.19 3.77 -5.53
CA ASP A 68 -6.49 3.75 -4.84
C ASP A 68 -6.54 2.82 -3.65
N ILE A 69 -5.44 2.78 -2.92
CA ILE A 69 -5.37 1.98 -1.71
C ILE A 69 -6.18 2.66 -0.61
N GLU A 70 -5.96 3.94 -0.41
CA GLU A 70 -6.71 4.72 0.58
C GLU A 70 -7.74 5.59 -0.09
N GLU A 71 -8.86 5.80 0.58
CA GLU A 71 -9.90 6.69 0.10
C GLU A 71 -9.65 8.08 0.69
N LEU A 72 -8.74 8.83 0.09
CA LEU A 72 -8.31 10.12 0.61
C LEU A 72 -9.23 11.27 0.25
N LEU A 73 -10.18 11.05 -0.62
CA LEU A 73 -11.15 12.09 -0.96
C LEU A 73 -12.12 12.36 0.20
N ARG A 74 -12.33 11.39 1.08
CA ARG A 74 -13.26 11.52 2.18
C ARG A 74 -12.66 11.30 3.55
N ASN A 75 -11.44 10.81 3.61
CA ASN A 75 -10.83 10.45 4.89
C ASN A 75 -9.42 10.98 4.95
N ARG A 76 -8.97 11.30 6.16
CA ARG A 76 -7.58 11.67 6.35
C ARG A 76 -6.76 10.40 6.47
N LEU A 77 -5.57 10.44 5.95
CA LEU A 77 -4.68 9.28 6.00
C LEU A 77 -4.50 8.76 7.42
N ARG A 78 -4.36 9.66 8.38
CA ARG A 78 -4.20 9.28 9.77
C ARG A 78 -5.35 8.43 10.28
N ASP A 79 -6.58 8.81 9.91
CA ASP A 79 -7.75 8.07 10.36
C ASP A 79 -7.82 6.70 9.71
N ILE A 80 -7.36 6.60 8.48
CA ILE A 80 -7.31 5.32 7.78
C ILE A 80 -6.26 4.42 8.45
N GLU A 81 -5.10 4.98 8.72
CA GLU A 81 -4.04 4.21 9.37
C GLU A 81 -4.46 3.73 10.74
N ASP A 82 -5.15 4.58 11.50
CA ASP A 82 -5.61 4.19 12.82
C ASP A 82 -6.66 3.07 12.74
N ALA A 83 -7.53 3.13 11.75
CA ALA A 83 -8.55 2.11 11.61
C ALA A 83 -7.97 0.76 11.20
N TRP A 84 -6.90 0.77 10.42
CA TRP A 84 -6.35 -0.45 9.85
C TRP A 84 -4.89 -0.68 10.24
N GLU A 85 -4.59 -0.49 11.52
CA GLU A 85 -3.24 -0.66 12.04
C GLU A 85 -2.64 -2.01 11.71
N ASP A 86 -3.44 -3.06 11.77
CA ASP A 86 -2.96 -4.41 11.49
C ASP A 86 -2.55 -4.58 10.04
N ILE A 87 -3.30 -3.97 9.12
CA ILE A 87 -2.97 -4.02 7.70
C ILE A 87 -1.69 -3.23 7.44
N TYR A 88 -1.60 -2.03 8.01
CA TYR A 88 -0.39 -1.22 7.84
C TYR A 88 0.82 -1.87 8.50
N GLY A 89 0.59 -2.62 9.58
CA GLY A 89 1.65 -3.41 10.20
C GLY A 89 2.21 -4.43 9.24
N LEU A 90 1.34 -5.06 8.45
CA LEU A 90 1.77 -6.01 7.44
C LEU A 90 2.50 -5.31 6.30
N PHE A 91 2.00 -4.18 5.85
CA PHE A 91 2.73 -3.41 4.83
C PHE A 91 4.14 -3.08 5.32
N SER A 92 4.27 -2.73 6.59
CA SER A 92 5.55 -2.43 7.18
C SER A 92 6.49 -3.63 7.17
N GLU A 93 5.93 -4.83 7.41
CA GLU A 93 6.74 -6.04 7.37
C GLU A 93 7.27 -6.31 5.96
N PHE A 94 6.43 -6.12 4.96
CA PHE A 94 6.90 -6.24 3.57
C PHE A 94 7.99 -5.21 3.27
N ARG A 95 7.81 -4.00 3.75
CA ARG A 95 8.78 -2.94 3.52
C ARG A 95 10.12 -3.25 4.17
N LYS A 96 10.10 -3.72 5.41
CA LYS A 96 11.33 -4.07 6.10
C LYS A 96 12.09 -5.18 5.41
N ALA A 97 11.36 -6.05 4.75
CA ALA A 97 11.97 -7.14 4.00
C ALA A 97 12.41 -6.70 2.60
N GLY A 98 12.22 -5.44 2.24
CA GLY A 98 12.57 -4.96 0.90
C GLY A 98 11.63 -5.43 -0.18
N ARG A 99 10.40 -5.79 0.21
CA ARG A 99 9.44 -6.38 -0.71
C ARG A 99 8.15 -5.57 -0.84
N LEU A 100 8.22 -4.25 -0.63
CA LEU A 100 7.06 -3.40 -0.78
C LEU A 100 7.33 -2.31 -1.80
N TYR A 101 6.44 -2.17 -2.77
CA TYR A 101 6.48 -1.08 -3.73
C TYR A 101 5.10 -0.45 -3.82
N ARG A 102 5.07 0.83 -4.10
CA ARG A 102 3.80 1.54 -4.16
C ARG A 102 3.79 2.43 -5.38
N LEU A 103 2.70 2.32 -6.15
CA LEU A 103 2.46 3.22 -7.26
C LEU A 103 1.44 4.25 -6.80
N ILE A 104 1.63 5.49 -7.19
CA ILE A 104 0.75 6.56 -6.78
C ILE A 104 -0.29 6.75 -7.85
N GLY A 105 -1.56 6.57 -7.49
CA GLY A 105 -2.64 6.77 -8.42
C GLY A 105 -3.12 8.20 -8.42
N ASN A 106 -4.01 8.51 -9.32
CA ASN A 106 -4.54 9.86 -9.46
C ASN A 106 -5.27 10.37 -8.24
N HIS A 107 -5.86 9.47 -7.49
CA HIS A 107 -6.65 9.85 -6.33
C HIS A 107 -5.87 9.79 -5.03
N GLU A 108 -4.60 9.49 -5.10
CA GLU A 108 -3.78 9.43 -3.92
C GLU A 108 -2.78 10.52 -3.98
N ILE A 109 -3.13 11.64 -3.39
CA ILE A 109 -2.17 12.67 -3.22
C ILE A 109 -1.55 12.34 -1.92
N VAL A 110 -0.52 11.63 -1.95
CA VAL A 110 0.10 11.19 -0.78
C VAL A 110 0.96 12.24 -0.26
N PRO A 111 0.70 12.71 0.85
CA PRO A 111 1.48 13.69 1.41
C PRO A 111 2.69 12.99 1.81
N GLY A 112 3.54 13.10 1.63
CA GLY A 112 4.62 12.47 2.01
C GLY A 112 4.64 12.11 3.37
N PRO A 113 5.16 11.24 3.84
CA PRO A 113 5.06 10.84 5.12
C PRO A 113 5.91 11.55 5.82
N ASP A 114 6.12 11.66 5.57
CA ASP A 114 6.65 12.35 5.89
C ASP A 114 6.27 13.23 5.11
N GLY A 115 5.33 13.21 4.69
CA GLY A 115 4.72 13.98 3.97
C GLY A 115 5.17 14.06 2.66
N ASP A 116 5.69 13.75 2.07
CA ASP A 116 6.09 13.93 0.87
C ASP A 116 5.42 13.68 -0.08
N VAL A 117 4.93 14.09 -0.70
CA VAL A 117 4.38 14.02 -1.50
C VAL A 117 4.57 14.12 -2.26
N LEU A 118 4.43 14.17 -2.50
CA LEU A 118 4.33 14.23 -3.02
C LEU A 118 4.07 14.61 -3.18
#